data_677929b44408268d9377eb7cde28284b
#
_entry.id   677929b44408268d9377eb7cde28284b
#
_cell.length_a   1.000
_cell.length_b   1.000
_cell.length_c   1.000
_cell.angle_alpha   90.00
_cell.angle_beta   90.00
_cell.angle_gamma   90.00
#
_symmetry.space_group_name_H-M   'P 1'
#
loop_
_entity.id
_entity.type
_entity.pdbx_description
1 polymer ?
#
loop_
_entity_poly.entity_id
_entity_poly.type
_entity_poly.pdbx_seq_one_letter_code
_entity_poly.pdbx_strand_id
1 'polypeptide(L)'
;MIKTKHHLLIILLILISACGYEPLNKGFPESNIKIFKKTFSGDNQINRKIFNKINLRETKDELGYELKLNSNKIIDQVAKDKSGNVTKYKTTITIVVELIENQKTVKSKSFSKNFNYSNLSNKFELKKYQEDIETNLINSIAREIKIFLN
;
A
#
# COMPACT_ATOMS: atom_id res chain seq x y z
N MET A 1 -3.82 -44.73 -38.11
CA MET A 1 -3.03 -44.39 -36.90
C MET A 1 -2.54 -42.92 -36.80
N ILE A 2 -2.49 -42.14 -37.86
CA ILE A 2 -2.01 -40.74 -37.83
C ILE A 2 -3.05 -39.76 -37.28
N LYS A 3 -4.35 -39.96 -37.60
CA LYS A 3 -5.44 -39.07 -37.15
C LYS A 3 -5.65 -39.05 -35.64
N THR A 4 -5.45 -40.17 -34.95
CA THR A 4 -5.64 -40.25 -33.48
C THR A 4 -4.56 -39.48 -32.71
N LYS A 5 -3.33 -39.40 -33.23
CA LYS A 5 -2.22 -38.64 -32.64
C LYS A 5 -2.50 -37.13 -32.69
N HIS A 6 -3.14 -36.62 -33.76
CA HIS A 6 -3.47 -35.19 -33.88
C HIS A 6 -4.58 -34.78 -32.91
N HIS A 7 -5.59 -35.63 -32.70
CA HIS A 7 -6.62 -35.37 -31.69
C HIS A 7 -6.06 -35.37 -30.26
N LEU A 8 -5.15 -36.25 -29.94
CA LEU A 8 -4.49 -36.29 -28.63
C LEU A 8 -3.64 -35.03 -28.38
N LEU A 9 -2.93 -34.54 -29.42
CA LEU A 9 -2.14 -33.30 -29.35
C LEU A 9 -3.00 -32.06 -29.13
N ILE A 10 -4.17 -31.99 -29.80
CA ILE A 10 -5.12 -30.87 -29.65
C ILE A 10 -5.72 -30.86 -28.24
N ILE A 11 -6.08 -32.04 -27.69
CA ILE A 11 -6.61 -32.15 -26.32
C ILE A 11 -5.55 -31.72 -25.30
N LEU A 12 -4.27 -32.10 -25.50
CA LEU A 12 -3.17 -31.70 -24.63
C LEU A 12 -2.94 -30.17 -24.67
N LEU A 13 -3.09 -29.54 -25.85
CA LEU A 13 -2.93 -28.10 -26.00
C LEU A 13 -4.02 -27.29 -25.26
N ILE A 14 -5.27 -27.83 -25.26
CA ILE A 14 -6.42 -27.22 -24.56
C ILE A 14 -6.23 -27.30 -23.04
N LEU A 15 -5.59 -28.36 -22.52
CA LEU A 15 -5.35 -28.53 -21.07
C LEU A 15 -4.29 -27.53 -20.53
N ILE A 16 -3.40 -27.03 -21.37
CA ILE A 16 -2.36 -26.06 -20.96
C ILE A 16 -2.92 -24.62 -20.86
N SER A 17 -3.98 -24.29 -21.59
CA SER A 17 -4.64 -22.99 -21.54
C SER A 17 -5.52 -22.76 -20.32
N ALA A 18 -5.74 -23.77 -19.48
CA ALA A 18 -6.50 -23.69 -18.22
C ALA A 18 -5.70 -23.19 -17.03
N CYS A 19 -4.47 -22.64 -17.25
CA CYS A 19 -3.78 -21.88 -16.19
C CYS A 19 -4.56 -20.58 -15.95
N GLY A 20 -5.54 -20.66 -15.07
CA GLY A 20 -6.38 -19.54 -14.65
C GLY A 20 -5.51 -18.44 -14.06
N TYR A 21 -5.06 -17.51 -14.89
CA TYR A 21 -4.51 -16.24 -14.43
C TYR A 21 -5.67 -15.47 -13.78
N GLU A 22 -5.83 -15.62 -12.48
CA GLU A 22 -6.71 -14.76 -11.71
C GLU A 22 -6.00 -13.39 -11.59
N PRO A 23 -6.53 -12.32 -12.21
CA PRO A 23 -5.91 -11.01 -12.05
C PRO A 23 -5.96 -10.65 -10.57
N LEU A 24 -4.80 -10.40 -9.96
CA LEU A 24 -4.63 -9.93 -8.57
C LEU A 24 -5.38 -8.60 -8.30
N ASN A 25 -6.03 -8.06 -9.30
CA ASN A 25 -6.77 -6.81 -9.30
C ASN A 25 -8.30 -7.02 -9.28
N LYS A 26 -8.79 -8.09 -8.62
CA LYS A 26 -10.18 -8.10 -8.18
C LYS A 26 -10.33 -6.91 -7.25
N GLY A 27 -11.00 -5.87 -7.74
CA GLY A 27 -11.23 -4.64 -6.97
C GLY A 27 -11.70 -5.03 -5.58
N PHE A 28 -11.02 -4.55 -4.54
CA PHE A 28 -11.48 -4.74 -3.18
C PHE A 28 -12.95 -4.31 -3.14
N PRO A 29 -13.83 -5.07 -2.47
CA PRO A 29 -15.21 -4.66 -2.33
C PRO A 29 -15.25 -3.19 -1.87
N GLU A 30 -16.10 -2.39 -2.50
CA GLU A 30 -16.27 -1.00 -2.07
C GLU A 30 -16.66 -1.01 -0.59
N SER A 31 -15.88 -0.32 0.22
CA SER A 31 -16.19 -0.18 1.64
C SER A 31 -17.55 0.53 1.79
N ASN A 32 -18.44 -0.03 2.60
CA ASN A 32 -19.70 0.62 2.97
C ASN A 32 -19.50 1.79 3.95
N ILE A 33 -18.26 2.05 4.36
CA ILE A 33 -17.89 3.15 5.27
C ILE A 33 -18.04 4.48 4.54
N LYS A 34 -18.89 5.34 5.09
CA LYS A 34 -19.08 6.73 4.65
C LYS A 34 -18.34 7.65 5.61
N ILE A 35 -17.45 8.48 5.10
CA ILE A 35 -16.66 9.43 5.89
C ILE A 35 -17.28 10.83 5.78
N PHE A 36 -17.75 11.39 6.89
CA PHE A 36 -18.25 12.77 6.93
C PHE A 36 -17.14 13.78 7.29
N LYS A 37 -16.10 13.32 8.02
CA LYS A 37 -14.99 14.15 8.45
C LYS A 37 -13.68 13.40 8.37
N LYS A 38 -12.63 14.10 7.91
CA LYS A 38 -11.25 13.55 7.88
C LYS A 38 -10.30 14.51 8.60
N THR A 39 -9.47 13.96 9.47
CA THR A 39 -8.46 14.69 10.23
C THR A 39 -7.10 14.07 9.98
N PHE A 40 -6.12 14.89 9.56
CA PHE A 40 -4.76 14.47 9.26
C PHE A 40 -3.79 15.09 10.24
N SER A 41 -2.83 14.28 10.74
CA SER A 41 -1.72 14.72 11.57
C SER A 41 -0.42 14.04 11.13
N GLY A 42 0.73 14.60 11.53
CA GLY A 42 2.04 14.14 11.07
C GLY A 42 2.33 14.56 9.62
N ASP A 43 2.75 13.63 8.76
CA ASP A 43 3.07 13.90 7.36
C ASP A 43 1.79 14.00 6.50
N ASN A 44 1.35 15.23 6.26
CA ASN A 44 0.13 15.50 5.51
C ASN A 44 0.18 15.02 4.04
N GLN A 45 1.37 14.94 3.43
CA GLN A 45 1.48 14.45 2.05
C GLN A 45 1.22 12.94 1.99
N ILE A 46 1.79 12.21 2.94
CA ILE A 46 1.55 10.77 3.09
C ILE A 46 0.09 10.51 3.41
N ASN A 47 -0.51 11.25 4.36
CA ASN A 47 -1.92 11.10 4.71
C ASN A 47 -2.86 11.28 3.50
N ARG A 48 -2.61 12.32 2.67
CA ARG A 48 -3.39 12.55 1.44
C ARG A 48 -3.22 11.43 0.43
N LYS A 49 -1.97 10.96 0.21
CA LYS A 49 -1.69 9.83 -0.69
C LYS A 49 -2.41 8.57 -0.24
N ILE A 50 -2.40 8.26 1.06
CA ILE A 50 -3.13 7.13 1.64
C ILE A 50 -4.64 7.29 1.46
N PHE A 51 -5.20 8.44 1.86
CA PHE A 51 -6.63 8.69 1.77
C PHE A 51 -7.16 8.49 0.34
N ASN A 52 -6.46 9.04 -0.66
CA ASN A 52 -6.82 8.88 -2.07
C ASN A 52 -6.75 7.41 -2.54
N LYS A 53 -5.80 6.63 -2.00
CA LYS A 53 -5.65 5.21 -2.38
C LYS A 53 -6.66 4.29 -1.71
N ILE A 54 -7.06 4.56 -0.48
CA ILE A 54 -8.10 3.77 0.19
C ILE A 54 -9.48 4.01 -0.43
N ASN A 55 -9.69 5.16 -1.05
CA ASN A 55 -10.88 5.51 -1.84
C ASN A 55 -12.20 5.25 -1.10
N LEU A 56 -12.32 5.82 0.11
CA LEU A 56 -13.56 5.77 0.90
C LEU A 56 -14.59 6.78 0.37
N ARG A 57 -15.87 6.47 0.54
CA ARG A 57 -16.95 7.37 0.16
C ARG A 57 -17.02 8.55 1.14
N GLU A 58 -16.95 9.78 0.61
CA GLU A 58 -17.21 10.96 1.40
C GLU A 58 -18.72 11.28 1.42
N THR A 59 -19.24 11.74 2.55
CA THR A 59 -20.64 12.16 2.72
C THR A 59 -20.69 13.48 3.48
N LYS A 60 -21.75 14.23 3.30
CA LYS A 60 -22.07 15.43 4.11
C LYS A 60 -22.95 15.08 5.32
N ASP A 61 -23.43 13.86 5.38
CA ASP A 61 -24.30 13.38 6.46
C ASP A 61 -23.45 13.06 7.69
N GLU A 62 -23.75 13.68 8.82
CA GLU A 62 -23.08 13.47 10.11
C GLU A 62 -23.29 12.05 10.69
N LEU A 63 -24.19 11.25 10.10
CA LEU A 63 -24.37 9.84 10.44
C LEU A 63 -23.22 8.95 9.92
N GLY A 64 -22.23 9.52 9.24
CA GLY A 64 -21.02 8.81 8.81
C GLY A 64 -19.97 8.70 9.91
N TYR A 65 -18.77 8.27 9.50
CA TYR A 65 -17.61 8.13 10.38
C TYR A 65 -16.65 9.32 10.24
N GLU A 66 -15.97 9.70 11.33
CA GLU A 66 -14.76 10.52 11.25
C GLU A 66 -13.56 9.59 11.08
N LEU A 67 -12.72 9.88 10.09
CA LEU A 67 -11.44 9.17 9.86
C LEU A 67 -10.29 10.05 10.32
N LYS A 68 -9.47 9.55 11.24
CA LYS A 68 -8.19 10.18 11.60
C LYS A 68 -7.03 9.36 11.06
N LEU A 69 -6.10 10.04 10.40
CA LEU A 69 -4.83 9.48 9.93
C LEU A 69 -3.67 10.26 10.55
N ASN A 70 -2.79 9.55 11.23
CA ASN A 70 -1.55 10.11 11.76
C ASN A 70 -0.37 9.34 11.17
N SER A 71 0.44 10.00 10.32
CA SER A 71 1.56 9.36 9.65
C SER A 71 2.90 9.96 10.05
N ASN A 72 3.92 9.09 10.04
CA ASN A 72 5.31 9.46 10.25
C ASN A 72 6.20 8.72 9.24
N LYS A 73 7.20 9.43 8.70
CA LYS A 73 8.24 8.86 7.85
C LYS A 73 9.60 9.12 8.47
N ILE A 74 10.40 8.05 8.60
CA ILE A 74 11.77 8.11 9.10
C ILE A 74 12.70 7.51 8.06
N ILE A 75 13.85 8.15 7.82
CA ILE A 75 14.93 7.62 7.00
C ILE A 75 16.17 7.50 7.89
N ASP A 76 16.52 6.26 8.23
CA ASP A 76 17.66 5.93 9.07
C ASP A 76 18.90 5.59 8.22
N GLN A 77 20.08 5.97 8.71
CA GLN A 77 21.36 5.48 8.20
C GLN A 77 21.69 4.15 8.89
N VAL A 78 21.58 3.03 8.15
CA VAL A 78 21.71 1.70 8.77
C VAL A 78 23.08 1.04 8.57
N ALA A 79 23.91 1.55 7.66
CA ALA A 79 25.30 1.10 7.50
C ALA A 79 26.20 2.22 6.99
N LYS A 80 27.48 2.17 7.42
CA LYS A 80 28.58 3.05 6.97
C LYS A 80 29.79 2.21 6.58
N ASP A 81 30.61 2.74 5.69
CA ASP A 81 31.91 2.18 5.36
C ASP A 81 32.99 2.55 6.40
N LYS A 82 34.22 2.06 6.21
CA LYS A 82 35.35 2.33 7.11
C LYS A 82 35.73 3.81 7.18
N SER A 83 35.34 4.62 6.18
CA SER A 83 35.57 6.06 6.11
C SER A 83 34.41 6.88 6.70
N GLY A 84 33.35 6.23 7.23
CA GLY A 84 32.19 6.86 7.82
C GLY A 84 31.10 7.27 6.83
N ASN A 85 31.28 6.98 5.52
CA ASN A 85 30.27 7.30 4.52
C ASN A 85 29.09 6.34 4.63
N VAL A 86 27.86 6.87 4.53
CA VAL A 86 26.65 6.05 4.56
C VAL A 86 26.57 5.16 3.33
N THR A 87 26.44 3.85 3.53
CA THR A 87 26.32 2.86 2.46
C THR A 87 24.90 2.32 2.31
N LYS A 88 24.09 2.34 3.40
CA LYS A 88 22.70 1.88 3.37
C LYS A 88 21.79 2.77 4.19
N TYR A 89 20.57 2.91 3.71
CA TYR A 89 19.45 3.57 4.36
C TYR A 89 18.31 2.59 4.63
N LYS A 90 17.44 2.96 5.56
CA LYS A 90 16.15 2.32 5.80
C LYS A 90 15.07 3.40 5.85
N THR A 91 14.09 3.33 4.96
CA THR A 91 12.88 4.17 5.06
C THR A 91 11.80 3.37 5.79
N THR A 92 11.23 3.96 6.84
CA THR A 92 10.07 3.43 7.58
C THR A 92 8.91 4.42 7.46
N ILE A 93 7.73 3.93 7.11
CA ILE A 93 6.48 4.69 7.16
C ILE A 93 5.56 4.01 8.15
N THR A 94 5.05 4.78 9.09
CA THR A 94 4.08 4.32 10.09
C THR A 94 2.83 5.19 10.00
N ILE A 95 1.65 4.57 10.02
CA ILE A 95 0.36 5.26 9.95
C ILE A 95 -0.55 4.67 11.01
N VAL A 96 -1.07 5.53 11.88
CA VAL A 96 -2.15 5.18 12.81
C VAL A 96 -3.47 5.61 12.17
N VAL A 97 -4.40 4.67 12.10
CA VAL A 97 -5.75 4.85 11.57
C VAL A 97 -6.74 4.71 12.69
N GLU A 98 -7.60 5.72 12.85
CA GLU A 98 -8.72 5.67 13.78
C GLU A 98 -10.02 5.97 13.04
N LEU A 99 -11.01 5.12 13.24
CA LEU A 99 -12.39 5.32 12.80
C LEU A 99 -13.24 5.64 14.01
N ILE A 100 -13.93 6.76 13.96
CA ILE A 100 -14.70 7.32 15.07
C ILE A 100 -16.17 7.44 14.65
N GLU A 101 -17.05 6.95 15.50
CA GLU A 101 -18.50 7.07 15.37
C GLU A 101 -19.08 7.62 16.67
N ASN A 102 -19.92 8.64 16.59
CA ASN A 102 -20.53 9.27 17.77
C ASN A 102 -19.50 9.64 18.87
N GLN A 103 -18.37 10.24 18.46
CA GLN A 103 -17.25 10.66 19.32
C GLN A 103 -16.51 9.50 20.02
N LYS A 104 -16.79 8.23 19.66
CA LYS A 104 -16.09 7.06 20.18
C LYS A 104 -15.25 6.40 19.09
N THR A 105 -14.03 6.03 19.41
CA THR A 105 -13.19 5.24 18.50
C THR A 105 -13.74 3.82 18.40
N VAL A 106 -14.21 3.44 17.22
CA VAL A 106 -14.78 2.11 16.95
C VAL A 106 -13.74 1.16 16.35
N LYS A 107 -12.77 1.69 15.59
CA LYS A 107 -11.61 0.93 15.09
C LYS A 107 -10.34 1.77 15.26
N SER A 108 -9.24 1.16 15.70
CA SER A 108 -7.92 1.80 15.72
C SER A 108 -6.85 0.76 15.43
N LYS A 109 -5.90 1.09 14.54
CA LYS A 109 -4.75 0.23 14.22
C LYS A 109 -3.58 1.03 13.69
N SER A 110 -2.36 0.60 14.07
CA SER A 110 -1.10 1.09 13.50
C SER A 110 -0.61 0.14 12.42
N PHE A 111 -0.20 0.73 11.28
CA PHE A 111 0.41 0.05 10.15
C PHE A 111 1.81 0.58 9.95
N SER A 112 2.79 -0.30 9.84
CA SER A 112 4.19 0.10 9.63
C SER A 112 4.83 -0.77 8.56
N LYS A 113 5.53 -0.13 7.61
CA LYS A 113 6.33 -0.79 6.58
C LYS A 113 7.67 -0.12 6.46
N ASN A 114 8.69 -0.90 6.15
CA ASN A 114 10.03 -0.38 5.92
C ASN A 114 10.69 -1.06 4.71
N PHE A 115 11.70 -0.39 4.19
CA PHE A 115 12.53 -0.90 3.12
C PHE A 115 13.98 -0.44 3.30
N ASN A 116 14.93 -1.38 3.17
CA ASN A 116 16.36 -1.10 3.19
C ASN A 116 16.88 -0.96 1.76
N TYR A 117 17.72 0.05 1.51
CA TYR A 117 18.31 0.30 0.19
C TYR A 117 19.72 0.84 0.29
N SER A 118 20.50 0.64 -0.78
CA SER A 118 21.86 1.15 -0.86
C SER A 118 21.88 2.64 -1.16
N ASN A 119 22.91 3.32 -0.64
CA ASN A 119 23.20 4.67 -1.05
C ASN A 119 23.66 4.68 -2.52
N LEU A 120 23.27 5.71 -3.26
CA LEU A 120 23.71 5.96 -4.63
C LEU A 120 24.62 7.19 -4.64
N SER A 121 25.67 7.17 -5.46
CA SER A 121 26.60 8.30 -5.63
C SER A 121 25.90 9.51 -6.24
N ASN A 122 24.99 9.27 -7.18
CA ASN A 122 24.16 10.31 -7.79
C ASN A 122 22.99 10.67 -6.87
N LYS A 123 22.99 11.90 -6.34
CA LYS A 123 21.97 12.36 -5.40
C LYS A 123 20.58 12.50 -6.02
N PHE A 124 20.49 12.81 -7.31
CA PHE A 124 19.20 12.89 -8.02
C PHE A 124 18.57 11.50 -8.17
N GLU A 125 19.37 10.51 -8.58
CA GLU A 125 18.91 9.11 -8.68
C GLU A 125 18.52 8.56 -7.31
N LEU A 126 19.28 8.86 -6.25
CA LEU A 126 18.94 8.47 -4.89
C LEU A 126 17.58 9.03 -4.47
N LYS A 127 17.34 10.33 -4.73
CA LYS A 127 16.07 10.97 -4.40
C LYS A 127 14.90 10.31 -5.14
N LYS A 128 15.03 10.10 -6.45
CA LYS A 128 14.01 9.42 -7.26
C LYS A 128 13.73 8.02 -6.73
N TYR A 129 14.78 7.26 -6.40
CA TYR A 129 14.64 5.93 -5.84
C TYR A 129 13.92 5.94 -4.47
N GLN A 130 14.20 6.94 -3.62
CA GLN A 130 13.49 7.12 -2.35
C GLN A 130 12.01 7.44 -2.54
N GLU A 131 11.63 8.23 -3.57
CA GLU A 131 10.25 8.53 -3.92
C GLU A 131 9.50 7.27 -4.42
N ASP A 132 10.17 6.41 -5.20
CA ASP A 132 9.62 5.13 -5.65
C ASP A 132 9.40 4.16 -4.47
N ILE A 133 10.36 4.09 -3.54
CA ILE A 133 10.23 3.30 -2.30
C ILE A 133 9.06 3.81 -1.47
N GLU A 134 8.94 5.12 -1.25
CA GLU A 134 7.84 5.74 -0.52
C GLU A 134 6.49 5.35 -1.15
N THR A 135 6.39 5.46 -2.47
CA THR A 135 5.18 5.09 -3.22
C THR A 135 4.80 3.63 -3.01
N ASN A 136 5.77 2.72 -3.05
CA ASN A 136 5.55 1.29 -2.85
C ASN A 136 5.12 0.97 -1.41
N LEU A 137 5.74 1.60 -0.41
CA LEU A 137 5.36 1.44 0.99
C LEU A 137 3.94 1.96 1.24
N ILE A 138 3.60 3.13 0.70
CA ILE A 138 2.25 3.70 0.78
C ILE A 138 1.22 2.78 0.12
N ASN A 139 1.51 2.20 -1.05
CA ASN A 139 0.62 1.25 -1.73
C ASN A 139 0.35 0.02 -0.86
N SER A 140 1.40 -0.52 -0.24
CA SER A 140 1.28 -1.69 0.64
C SER A 140 0.43 -1.38 1.87
N ILE A 141 0.69 -0.25 2.55
CA ILE A 141 -0.06 0.18 3.73
C ILE A 141 -1.53 0.48 3.37
N ALA A 142 -1.80 1.19 2.26
CA ALA A 142 -3.16 1.49 1.83
C ALA A 142 -4.00 0.23 1.59
N ARG A 143 -3.38 -0.82 1.05
CA ARG A 143 -4.03 -2.13 0.88
C ARG A 143 -4.42 -2.76 2.22
N GLU A 144 -3.52 -2.75 3.19
CA GLU A 144 -3.80 -3.28 4.53
C GLU A 144 -4.87 -2.47 5.27
N ILE A 145 -4.86 -1.13 5.11
CA ILE A 145 -5.90 -0.25 5.67
C ILE A 145 -7.28 -0.58 5.05
N LYS A 146 -7.36 -0.79 3.72
CA LYS A 146 -8.62 -1.21 3.08
C LYS A 146 -9.18 -2.48 3.69
N ILE A 147 -8.32 -3.49 3.89
CA ILE A 147 -8.74 -4.76 4.50
C ILE A 147 -9.21 -4.55 5.94
N PHE A 148 -8.54 -3.70 6.70
CA PHE A 148 -8.89 -3.41 8.10
C PHE A 148 -10.21 -2.66 8.24
N LEU A 149 -10.52 -1.78 7.29
CA LEU A 149 -11.73 -0.96 7.32
C LEU A 149 -12.97 -1.74 6.83
N ASN A 150 -12.81 -2.71 5.94
CA ASN A 150 -13.91 -3.59 5.50
C ASN A 150 -14.23 -4.65 6.55
#